data_59e933bbd968036ce51d5ccae1274b85
#
_entry.id   59e933bbd968036ce51d5ccae1274b85
#
_cell.length_a   1.000
_cell.length_b   1.000
_cell.length_c   1.000
_cell.angle_alpha   90.00
_cell.angle_beta   90.00
_cell.angle_gamma   90.00
#
_symmetry.space_group_name_H-M   'P 1'
#
loop_
_entity.id
_entity.type
_entity.pdbx_description
1 polymer ?
#
loop_
_entity_poly.entity_id
_entity_poly.type
_entity_poly.pdbx_seq_one_letter_code
_entity_poly.pdbx_strand_id
1 'polypeptide(L)'
;MKKTILPIAIALVTFGLFSFKNNAPSGFQAAPFNANGPSGGQAGAPGEQNCTSCHSGATQNGANENLLVVNNDIGFGITQYTPGASYAVNLSMASNPAKKGFQVTALNAANTMAGNFVAGANTQIKTATISGGQRKYATHKSSSNTSATQTWNWTWEAPATEQGAITFYVATNKANNNGNDNGDIIYLSQHVFLNDDVSIEELQVETNFNAGYSIDKNAVYIEYSTLSIATTSLNVVDLNGKSVFSKKLGASTIGANKTFVGLPTGLPEGFYVVHFFVGNQAFSKTISVQH
;
A
#
# COMPACT_ATOMS: atom_id res chain seq x y z
N MET A 1 13.20 -7.17 107.19
CA MET A 1 13.41 -7.55 105.81
C MET A 1 12.46 -6.71 104.96
N LYS A 2 13.00 -5.66 104.32
CA LYS A 2 12.17 -4.71 103.48
C LYS A 2 12.27 -5.22 102.07
N LYS A 3 11.09 -5.53 101.47
CA LYS A 3 10.99 -5.88 100.03
C LYS A 3 10.74 -4.57 99.22
N THR A 4 11.69 -4.25 98.37
CA THR A 4 11.60 -3.15 97.45
C THR A 4 10.87 -3.63 96.18
N ILE A 5 9.77 -2.99 95.86
CA ILE A 5 9.03 -3.24 94.60
C ILE A 5 9.48 -2.20 93.59
N LEU A 6 10.04 -2.70 92.44
CA LEU A 6 10.49 -1.90 91.35
C LEU A 6 9.32 -1.71 90.39
N PRO A 7 8.94 -0.49 89.95
CA PRO A 7 7.86 -0.31 88.98
C PRO A 7 8.37 -0.55 87.55
N ILE A 8 7.72 -1.44 86.86
CA ILE A 8 7.87 -1.66 85.42
C ILE A 8 7.23 -0.54 84.64
N ALA A 9 7.98 0.31 83.99
CA ALA A 9 7.54 1.30 83.08
C ALA A 9 7.16 0.64 81.71
N ILE A 10 5.86 0.57 81.37
CA ILE A 10 5.41 0.13 80.06
C ILE A 10 5.52 1.34 79.10
N ALA A 11 6.50 1.30 78.22
CA ALA A 11 6.64 2.24 77.13
C ALA A 11 5.64 1.87 76.02
N LEU A 12 4.55 2.65 75.86
CA LEU A 12 3.68 2.59 74.71
C LEU A 12 4.41 3.14 73.49
N VAL A 13 4.82 2.27 72.57
CA VAL A 13 5.26 2.65 71.24
C VAL A 13 4.05 2.90 70.39
N THR A 14 3.66 4.16 70.19
CA THR A 14 2.65 4.56 69.24
C THR A 14 3.27 4.46 67.83
N PHE A 15 2.88 3.44 67.08
CA PHE A 15 3.20 3.30 65.64
C PHE A 15 2.37 4.35 64.89
N GLY A 16 2.95 5.49 64.59
CA GLY A 16 2.36 6.48 63.68
C GLY A 16 2.28 5.92 62.27
N LEU A 17 1.10 5.62 61.80
CA LEU A 17 0.84 5.32 60.41
C LEU A 17 1.05 6.62 59.58
N PHE A 18 2.28 6.81 59.08
CA PHE A 18 2.54 7.79 58.05
C PHE A 18 1.91 7.29 56.73
N SER A 19 0.68 7.73 56.45
CA SER A 19 0.16 7.67 55.07
C SER A 19 1.01 8.58 54.20
N PHE A 20 1.94 8.01 53.48
CA PHE A 20 2.54 8.70 52.35
C PHE A 20 1.47 8.85 51.28
N LYS A 21 0.80 9.98 51.24
CA LYS A 21 0.11 10.42 50.01
C LYS A 21 1.20 10.62 48.99
N ASN A 22 1.29 9.72 48.01
CA ASN A 22 2.04 9.92 46.83
C ASN A 22 1.44 11.12 46.05
N ASN A 23 1.82 12.34 46.44
CA ASN A 23 1.68 13.50 45.59
C ASN A 23 2.77 13.37 44.53
N ALA A 24 2.53 12.53 43.50
CA ALA A 24 3.27 12.66 42.27
C ALA A 24 3.03 14.08 41.74
N PRO A 25 4.08 14.87 41.43
CA PRO A 25 3.89 16.18 40.84
C PRO A 25 2.98 16.04 39.63
N SER A 26 1.86 16.75 39.64
CA SER A 26 0.96 16.86 38.51
C SER A 26 1.73 17.48 37.35
N GLY A 27 2.30 16.65 36.45
CA GLY A 27 3.13 17.10 35.34
C GLY A 27 4.01 16.03 34.70
N PHE A 28 4.26 14.90 35.35
CA PHE A 28 4.88 13.75 34.71
C PHE A 28 3.79 12.93 33.97
N GLN A 29 3.38 13.40 32.81
CA GLN A 29 2.80 12.50 31.85
C GLN A 29 3.92 11.56 31.41
N ALA A 30 3.79 10.28 31.70
CA ALA A 30 4.64 9.28 31.09
C ALA A 30 4.61 9.51 29.57
N ALA A 31 5.79 9.67 28.97
CA ALA A 31 5.85 9.84 27.51
C ALA A 31 5.09 8.67 26.88
N PRO A 32 4.16 8.94 25.96
CA PRO A 32 3.38 7.86 25.33
C PRO A 32 4.34 6.83 24.77
N PHE A 33 4.11 5.56 25.08
CA PHE A 33 4.93 4.46 24.59
C PHE A 33 5.05 4.57 23.07
N ASN A 34 6.30 4.55 22.54
CA ASN A 34 6.62 4.63 21.12
C ASN A 34 6.16 5.91 20.39
N ALA A 35 6.01 7.05 21.07
CA ALA A 35 5.72 8.33 20.43
C ALA A 35 6.69 8.66 19.27
N ASN A 36 7.93 8.12 19.33
CA ASN A 36 8.94 8.23 18.28
C ASN A 36 9.00 6.99 17.39
N GLY A 37 7.86 6.40 17.09
CA GLY A 37 7.73 5.18 16.27
C GLY A 37 8.15 3.91 17.01
N PRO A 38 7.51 2.77 16.71
CA PRO A 38 7.83 1.48 17.32
C PRO A 38 9.21 0.95 16.89
N SER A 39 9.71 -0.07 17.58
CA SER A 39 10.78 -0.91 17.06
C SER A 39 10.37 -1.55 15.73
N GLY A 40 11.30 -2.03 14.92
CA GLY A 40 10.98 -2.77 13.70
C GLY A 40 10.17 -4.04 13.99
N GLY A 41 9.41 -4.51 12.99
CA GLY A 41 8.60 -5.73 13.08
C GLY A 41 7.15 -5.49 13.50
N GLN A 42 6.60 -4.31 13.22
CA GLN A 42 5.22 -3.93 13.56
C GLN A 42 4.38 -3.51 12.33
N ALA A 43 4.83 -3.83 11.12
CA ALA A 43 4.12 -3.47 9.88
C ALA A 43 3.01 -4.47 9.49
N GLY A 44 2.85 -5.58 10.19
CA GLY A 44 1.87 -6.61 9.87
C GLY A 44 2.25 -7.47 8.67
N ALA A 45 3.53 -7.48 8.30
CA ALA A 45 4.04 -8.32 7.22
C ALA A 45 4.22 -9.79 7.68
N PRO A 46 4.44 -10.73 6.76
CA PRO A 46 4.64 -12.14 7.12
C PRO A 46 5.76 -12.33 8.14
N GLY A 47 5.48 -13.08 9.20
CA GLY A 47 6.42 -13.41 10.28
C GLY A 47 6.62 -12.33 11.33
N GLU A 48 5.87 -11.23 11.30
CA GLU A 48 5.97 -10.14 12.27
C GLU A 48 4.62 -9.77 12.90
N GLN A 49 4.67 -8.88 13.86
CA GLN A 49 3.51 -8.33 14.55
C GLN A 49 2.95 -7.08 13.81
N ASN A 50 2.01 -6.42 14.43
CA ASN A 50 1.50 -5.13 14.01
C ASN A 50 1.29 -4.21 15.22
N CYS A 51 0.71 -3.05 15.03
CA CYS A 51 0.50 -2.07 16.10
C CYS A 51 -0.32 -2.61 17.31
N THR A 52 -1.06 -3.73 17.15
CA THR A 52 -1.81 -4.33 18.26
C THR A 52 -0.92 -4.98 19.33
N SER A 53 0.38 -5.15 19.08
CA SER A 53 1.33 -5.62 20.10
C SER A 53 1.48 -4.65 21.28
N CYS A 54 1.17 -3.37 21.08
CA CYS A 54 1.22 -2.33 22.08
C CYS A 54 -0.12 -1.59 22.25
N HIS A 55 -0.96 -1.57 21.24
CA HIS A 55 -2.25 -0.87 21.26
C HIS A 55 -3.40 -1.88 21.31
N SER A 56 -4.19 -1.89 22.39
CA SER A 56 -5.34 -2.78 22.54
C SER A 56 -6.54 -2.28 21.73
N GLY A 57 -6.43 -2.32 20.40
CA GLY A 57 -7.44 -1.87 19.46
C GLY A 57 -7.84 -2.95 18.46
N ALA A 58 -8.96 -2.73 17.75
CA ALA A 58 -9.38 -3.60 16.68
C ALA A 58 -8.52 -3.37 15.42
N THR A 59 -8.15 -4.46 14.73
CA THR A 59 -7.58 -4.37 13.39
C THR A 59 -8.68 -4.22 12.35
N GLN A 60 -8.48 -3.33 11.39
CA GLN A 60 -9.38 -3.09 10.28
C GLN A 60 -8.63 -3.12 8.94
N ASN A 61 -9.38 -3.33 7.87
CA ASN A 61 -8.86 -3.22 6.52
C ASN A 61 -8.49 -1.76 6.23
N GLY A 62 -7.21 -1.52 5.95
CA GLY A 62 -6.66 -0.21 5.68
C GLY A 62 -6.69 0.22 4.20
N ALA A 63 -7.29 -0.53 3.29
CA ALA A 63 -7.25 -0.23 1.86
C ALA A 63 -7.74 1.19 1.49
N ASN A 64 -8.72 1.72 2.25
CA ASN A 64 -9.27 3.06 2.05
C ASN A 64 -8.75 4.09 3.07
N GLU A 65 -7.98 3.67 4.06
CA GLU A 65 -7.43 4.55 5.11
C GLU A 65 -5.94 4.83 4.88
N ASN A 66 -5.16 3.81 4.51
CA ASN A 66 -3.72 3.91 4.29
C ASN A 66 -3.44 4.27 2.83
N LEU A 67 -3.36 5.54 2.54
CA LEU A 67 -3.12 6.05 1.18
C LEU A 67 -1.62 6.09 0.92
N LEU A 68 -1.07 4.98 0.43
CA LEU A 68 0.33 4.87 0.04
C LEU A 68 0.48 5.17 -1.45
N VAL A 69 1.38 6.09 -1.80
CA VAL A 69 1.75 6.41 -3.18
C VAL A 69 3.26 6.35 -3.30
N VAL A 70 3.74 5.58 -4.26
CA VAL A 70 5.14 5.55 -4.69
C VAL A 70 5.24 6.36 -5.98
N ASN A 71 6.06 7.39 -5.99
CA ASN A 71 6.16 8.33 -7.10
C ASN A 71 7.50 8.21 -7.80
N ASN A 72 7.48 8.33 -9.14
CA ASN A 72 8.69 8.51 -9.92
C ASN A 72 9.31 9.90 -9.69
N ASP A 73 10.44 10.17 -10.32
CA ASP A 73 11.21 11.42 -10.24
C ASP A 73 10.46 12.67 -10.74
N ILE A 74 9.42 12.49 -11.57
CA ILE A 74 8.54 13.57 -12.06
C ILE A 74 7.23 13.67 -11.26
N GLY A 75 7.08 12.92 -10.16
CA GLY A 75 5.99 13.05 -9.19
C GLY A 75 4.71 12.30 -9.51
N PHE A 76 4.70 11.42 -10.51
CA PHE A 76 3.55 10.55 -10.80
C PHE A 76 3.61 9.24 -10.02
N GLY A 77 2.46 8.83 -9.47
CA GLY A 77 2.31 7.54 -8.82
C GLY A 77 2.54 6.40 -9.79
N ILE A 78 3.33 5.41 -9.36
CA ILE A 78 3.66 4.23 -10.14
C ILE A 78 2.94 2.99 -9.62
N THR A 79 2.79 1.99 -10.47
CA THR A 79 2.38 0.62 -10.14
C THR A 79 3.47 -0.40 -10.49
N GLN A 80 4.51 0.06 -11.20
CA GLN A 80 5.67 -0.73 -11.60
C GLN A 80 6.95 0.00 -11.18
N TYR A 81 7.99 -0.74 -10.85
CA TYR A 81 9.28 -0.18 -10.44
C TYR A 81 10.39 -0.68 -11.38
N THR A 82 11.36 0.18 -11.64
CA THR A 82 12.59 -0.15 -12.35
C THR A 82 13.65 -0.55 -11.33
N PRO A 83 14.34 -1.72 -11.49
CA PRO A 83 15.43 -2.11 -10.61
C PRO A 83 16.50 -1.03 -10.48
N GLY A 84 16.96 -0.79 -9.26
CA GLY A 84 17.96 0.22 -8.92
C GLY A 84 17.50 1.68 -8.93
N ALA A 85 16.24 1.96 -9.32
CA ALA A 85 15.70 3.31 -9.27
C ALA A 85 15.31 3.72 -7.84
N SER A 86 15.26 5.04 -7.62
CA SER A 86 14.84 5.65 -6.35
C SER A 86 13.47 6.32 -6.51
N TYR A 87 12.60 6.10 -5.55
CA TYR A 87 11.22 6.57 -5.57
C TYR A 87 10.87 7.35 -4.30
N ALA A 88 10.18 8.46 -4.46
CA ALA A 88 9.57 9.16 -3.34
C ALA A 88 8.31 8.41 -2.89
N VAL A 89 8.25 7.99 -1.63
CA VAL A 89 7.10 7.32 -1.05
C VAL A 89 6.36 8.27 -0.12
N ASN A 90 5.07 8.38 -0.31
CA ASN A 90 4.17 9.18 0.50
C ASN A 90 3.10 8.28 1.12
N LEU A 91 2.88 8.43 2.42
CA LEU A 91 1.80 7.77 3.15
C LEU A 91 0.96 8.82 3.88
N SER A 92 -0.34 8.78 3.70
CA SER A 92 -1.29 9.54 4.50
C SER A 92 -2.40 8.64 5.03
N MET A 93 -3.07 9.08 6.08
CA MET A 93 -4.32 8.47 6.55
C MET A 93 -5.49 9.33 6.06
N ALA A 94 -6.47 8.71 5.41
CA ALA A 94 -7.64 9.41 4.87
C ALA A 94 -8.40 10.19 5.96
N SER A 95 -8.51 9.63 7.16
CA SER A 95 -9.18 10.28 8.30
C SER A 95 -8.35 11.37 8.98
N ASN A 96 -7.04 11.44 8.73
CA ASN A 96 -6.07 12.37 9.33
C ASN A 96 -6.32 12.64 10.85
N PRO A 97 -6.28 11.63 11.73
CA PRO A 97 -6.68 11.79 13.13
C PRO A 97 -5.70 12.67 13.93
N ALA A 98 -6.19 13.22 15.07
CA ALA A 98 -5.42 14.11 15.94
C ALA A 98 -4.11 13.50 16.45
N LYS A 99 -4.10 12.18 16.69
CA LYS A 99 -2.92 11.37 17.01
C LYS A 99 -2.87 10.14 16.12
N LYS A 100 -1.69 9.86 15.58
CA LYS A 100 -1.49 8.78 14.62
C LYS A 100 -0.05 8.32 14.55
N GLY A 101 0.14 7.11 14.08
CA GLY A 101 1.44 6.54 13.84
C GLY A 101 1.41 5.51 12.73
N PHE A 102 2.58 5.08 12.25
CA PHE A 102 2.67 4.06 11.23
C PHE A 102 3.97 3.28 11.28
N GLN A 103 3.97 2.12 10.67
CA GLN A 103 5.16 1.40 10.26
C GLN A 103 4.92 0.74 8.89
N VAL A 104 5.95 0.76 8.03
CA VAL A 104 5.91 0.18 6.68
C VAL A 104 7.20 -0.59 6.43
N THR A 105 7.08 -1.76 5.79
CA THR A 105 8.20 -2.50 5.20
C THR A 105 7.85 -2.93 3.78
N ALA A 106 8.86 -3.23 2.95
CA ALA A 106 8.70 -3.69 1.57
C ALA A 106 9.38 -5.06 1.41
N LEU A 107 8.62 -6.07 1.00
CA LEU A 107 9.10 -7.44 0.86
C LEU A 107 8.85 -7.99 -0.55
N ASN A 108 9.74 -8.87 -1.01
CA ASN A 108 9.52 -9.70 -2.20
C ASN A 108 8.67 -10.94 -1.86
N ALA A 109 8.40 -11.78 -2.87
CA ALA A 109 7.60 -13.00 -2.71
C ALA A 109 8.22 -14.03 -1.75
N ALA A 110 9.55 -13.99 -1.51
CA ALA A 110 10.23 -14.83 -0.53
C ALA A 110 10.17 -14.25 0.91
N ASN A 111 9.41 -13.16 1.13
CA ASN A 111 9.32 -12.44 2.41
C ASN A 111 10.65 -11.86 2.91
N THR A 112 11.58 -11.59 2.00
CA THR A 112 12.83 -10.89 2.31
C THR A 112 12.71 -9.41 1.99
N MET A 113 13.50 -8.57 2.68
CA MET A 113 13.52 -7.11 2.44
C MET A 113 13.83 -6.81 0.98
N ALA A 114 13.00 -6.02 0.33
CA ALA A 114 13.14 -5.63 -1.06
C ALA A 114 13.56 -4.16 -1.17
N GLY A 115 14.82 -3.95 -1.54
CA GLY A 115 15.41 -2.63 -1.66
C GLY A 115 15.81 -2.01 -0.32
N ASN A 116 15.87 -0.68 -0.27
CA ASN A 116 16.31 0.09 0.87
C ASN A 116 15.37 1.26 1.15
N PHE A 117 15.23 1.64 2.42
CA PHE A 117 14.52 2.87 2.83
C PHE A 117 15.51 3.91 3.32
N VAL A 118 15.34 5.15 2.86
CA VAL A 118 16.07 6.33 3.31
C VAL A 118 15.08 7.30 3.96
N ALA A 119 15.38 7.73 5.18
CA ALA A 119 14.48 8.58 5.96
C ALA A 119 14.20 9.92 5.30
N GLY A 120 12.94 10.37 5.33
CA GLY A 120 12.55 11.72 5.00
C GLY A 120 12.58 12.68 6.21
N ALA A 121 12.12 13.90 5.99
CA ALA A 121 12.15 14.93 7.03
C ALA A 121 11.31 14.55 8.27
N ASN A 122 10.15 13.93 8.07
CA ASN A 122 9.17 13.59 9.09
C ASN A 122 9.12 12.08 9.42
N THR A 123 10.05 11.29 8.89
CA THR A 123 10.15 9.85 9.10
C THR A 123 11.54 9.44 9.60
N GLN A 124 11.63 8.24 10.13
CA GLN A 124 12.87 7.59 10.50
C GLN A 124 12.84 6.14 10.05
N ILE A 125 14.02 5.51 9.96
CA ILE A 125 14.16 4.10 9.60
C ILE A 125 14.58 3.31 10.84
N LYS A 126 13.85 2.22 11.10
CA LYS A 126 14.18 1.21 12.11
C LYS A 126 14.58 -0.08 11.41
N THR A 127 15.31 -0.93 12.10
CA THR A 127 15.69 -2.26 11.62
C THR A 127 15.28 -3.32 12.64
N ALA A 128 14.93 -4.51 12.14
CA ALA A 128 14.73 -5.69 12.98
C ALA A 128 15.16 -6.94 12.21
N THR A 129 15.55 -7.99 12.95
CA THR A 129 15.79 -9.30 12.38
C THR A 129 14.52 -10.14 12.52
N ILE A 130 13.94 -10.54 11.41
CA ILE A 130 12.71 -11.34 11.33
C ILE A 130 13.02 -12.62 10.56
N SER A 131 12.73 -13.77 11.18
CA SER A 131 12.98 -15.09 10.56
C SER A 131 14.41 -15.25 10.02
N GLY A 132 15.40 -14.68 10.71
CA GLY A 132 16.82 -14.74 10.32
C GLY A 132 17.25 -13.68 9.28
N GLY A 133 16.34 -12.90 8.72
CA GLY A 133 16.63 -11.82 7.76
C GLY A 133 16.48 -10.43 8.37
N GLN A 134 17.35 -9.49 7.99
CA GLN A 134 17.23 -8.10 8.40
C GLN A 134 16.20 -7.39 7.52
N ARG A 135 15.24 -6.70 8.16
CA ARG A 135 14.25 -5.83 7.50
C ARG A 135 14.41 -4.38 7.95
N LYS A 136 14.09 -3.46 7.06
CA LYS A 136 14.00 -2.02 7.32
C LYS A 136 12.56 -1.57 7.35
N TYR A 137 12.29 -0.59 8.21
CA TYR A 137 10.94 -0.07 8.45
C TYR A 137 10.96 1.44 8.43
N ALA A 138 10.15 2.05 7.58
CA ALA A 138 9.82 3.47 7.72
C ALA A 138 8.77 3.63 8.81
N THR A 139 8.95 4.63 9.68
CA THR A 139 8.03 4.94 10.77
C THR A 139 8.04 6.44 11.10
N HIS A 140 7.02 6.91 11.80
CA HIS A 140 6.89 8.30 12.22
C HIS A 140 7.94 8.70 13.27
N LYS A 141 8.16 10.01 13.40
CA LYS A 141 8.85 10.66 14.53
C LYS A 141 7.84 11.19 15.53
N SER A 142 8.27 11.48 16.76
CA SER A 142 7.42 12.15 17.75
C SER A 142 6.89 13.50 17.28
N SER A 143 7.65 14.21 16.44
CA SER A 143 7.25 15.49 15.82
C SER A 143 6.24 15.36 14.68
N SER A 144 5.97 14.13 14.21
CA SER A 144 5.13 13.87 13.02
C SER A 144 3.96 12.91 13.29
N ASN A 145 3.55 12.78 14.56
CA ASN A 145 2.49 11.84 14.98
C ASN A 145 1.13 12.51 15.23
N THR A 146 0.90 13.68 14.64
CA THR A 146 -0.37 14.44 14.78
C THR A 146 -0.96 14.80 13.42
N SER A 147 -2.22 15.28 13.43
CA SER A 147 -2.92 15.76 12.23
C SER A 147 -2.22 16.93 11.51
N ALA A 148 -1.29 17.64 12.18
CA ALA A 148 -0.46 18.66 11.53
C ALA A 148 0.45 18.06 10.43
N THR A 149 0.84 16.79 10.56
CA THR A 149 1.54 16.05 9.52
C THR A 149 0.49 15.39 8.61
N GLN A 150 0.18 16.00 7.49
CA GLN A 150 -0.79 15.46 6.53
C GLN A 150 -0.27 14.16 5.88
N THR A 151 1.00 14.15 5.52
CA THR A 151 1.66 13.06 4.79
C THR A 151 3.03 12.79 5.38
N TRP A 152 3.36 11.52 5.59
CA TRP A 152 4.73 11.06 5.86
C TRP A 152 5.43 10.76 4.56
N ASN A 153 6.73 11.05 4.47
CA ASN A 153 7.53 10.84 3.28
C ASN A 153 8.89 10.19 3.60
N TRP A 154 9.34 9.34 2.71
CA TRP A 154 10.66 8.72 2.70
C TRP A 154 11.03 8.33 1.26
N THR A 155 12.28 7.92 1.05
CA THR A 155 12.70 7.37 -0.24
C THR A 155 12.75 5.85 -0.16
N TRP A 156 12.27 5.17 -1.19
CA TRP A 156 12.52 3.78 -1.44
C TRP A 156 13.48 3.63 -2.62
N GLU A 157 14.64 3.03 -2.36
CA GLU A 157 15.59 2.60 -3.36
C GLU A 157 15.24 1.17 -3.73
N ALA A 158 14.74 0.95 -4.95
CA ALA A 158 14.36 -0.37 -5.43
C ALA A 158 15.59 -1.30 -5.45
N PRO A 159 15.39 -2.63 -5.35
CA PRO A 159 16.49 -3.59 -5.46
C PRO A 159 17.26 -3.38 -6.77
N ALA A 160 18.59 -3.51 -6.73
CA ALA A 160 19.45 -3.36 -7.90
C ALA A 160 19.21 -4.44 -8.96
N THR A 161 18.64 -5.57 -8.57
CA THR A 161 18.26 -6.68 -9.44
C THR A 161 16.77 -6.94 -9.34
N GLU A 162 16.21 -7.49 -10.38
CA GLU A 162 14.82 -7.91 -10.43
C GLU A 162 14.49 -8.89 -9.29
N GLN A 163 13.39 -8.65 -8.59
CA GLN A 163 12.87 -9.48 -7.50
C GLN A 163 11.37 -9.82 -7.66
N GLY A 164 10.82 -9.60 -8.86
CA GLY A 164 9.39 -9.79 -9.13
C GLY A 164 8.51 -8.78 -8.39
N ALA A 165 7.32 -9.20 -8.02
CA ALA A 165 6.40 -8.33 -7.29
C ALA A 165 6.93 -8.00 -5.89
N ILE A 166 6.88 -6.72 -5.54
CA ILE A 166 7.24 -6.21 -4.21
C ILE A 166 5.97 -5.70 -3.52
N THR A 167 5.74 -6.19 -2.30
CA THR A 167 4.60 -5.79 -1.50
C THR A 167 5.04 -4.89 -0.36
N PHE A 168 4.46 -3.68 -0.30
CA PHE A 168 4.56 -2.79 0.85
C PHE A 168 3.48 -3.17 1.85
N TYR A 169 3.88 -3.57 3.04
CA TYR A 169 3.00 -3.86 4.17
C TYR A 169 2.92 -2.63 5.05
N VAL A 170 1.73 -2.14 5.27
CA VAL A 170 1.46 -0.88 5.97
C VAL A 170 0.58 -1.15 7.18
N ALA A 171 1.07 -0.79 8.36
CA ALA A 171 0.27 -0.69 9.56
C ALA A 171 0.19 0.77 10.00
N THR A 172 -1.02 1.31 10.17
CA THR A 172 -1.23 2.61 10.80
C THR A 172 -2.06 2.48 12.06
N ASN A 173 -1.82 3.38 12.99
CA ASN A 173 -2.59 3.54 14.21
C ASN A 173 -3.35 4.87 14.19
N LYS A 174 -4.68 4.80 14.27
CA LYS A 174 -5.58 5.90 14.58
C LYS A 174 -5.82 5.92 16.08
N ALA A 175 -4.98 6.70 16.79
CA ALA A 175 -5.10 6.82 18.24
C ALA A 175 -6.28 7.74 18.61
N ASN A 176 -7.01 7.34 19.65
CA ASN A 176 -8.15 8.09 20.17
C ASN A 176 -7.76 9.27 21.07
N ASN A 177 -6.43 9.46 21.29
CA ASN A 177 -5.83 10.55 22.07
C ASN A 177 -6.30 10.63 23.54
N ASN A 178 -6.65 9.49 24.15
CA ASN A 178 -7.09 9.41 25.55
C ASN A 178 -5.92 9.30 26.56
N GLY A 179 -4.67 9.34 26.09
CA GLY A 179 -3.46 9.27 26.91
C GLY A 179 -3.02 7.85 27.30
N ASN A 180 -3.68 6.83 26.77
CA ASN A 180 -3.30 5.42 26.91
C ASN A 180 -3.42 4.68 25.56
N ASP A 181 -3.13 3.39 25.54
CA ASP A 181 -3.10 2.52 24.36
C ASP A 181 -4.43 1.78 24.10
N ASN A 182 -5.48 2.08 24.86
CA ASN A 182 -6.77 1.40 24.76
C ASN A 182 -7.74 2.13 23.81
N GLY A 183 -8.43 1.35 22.96
CA GLY A 183 -9.49 1.84 22.08
C GLY A 183 -8.98 2.54 20.82
N ASP A 184 -7.71 2.36 20.48
CA ASP A 184 -7.15 2.77 19.20
C ASP A 184 -7.65 1.87 18.06
N ILE A 185 -7.55 2.32 16.82
CA ILE A 185 -7.91 1.53 15.65
C ILE A 185 -6.67 1.32 14.79
N ILE A 186 -6.37 0.07 14.50
CA ILE A 186 -5.22 -0.33 13.70
C ILE A 186 -5.69 -0.68 12.29
N TYR A 187 -5.14 -0.03 11.27
CA TYR A 187 -5.43 -0.30 9.87
C TYR A 187 -4.25 -1.01 9.22
N LEU A 188 -4.52 -2.13 8.55
CA LEU A 188 -3.54 -2.92 7.83
C LEU A 188 -3.86 -2.91 6.34
N SER A 189 -2.85 -2.66 5.50
CA SER A 189 -2.99 -2.71 4.05
C SER A 189 -1.74 -3.27 3.37
N GLN A 190 -1.91 -3.71 2.13
CA GLN A 190 -0.85 -4.19 1.26
C GLN A 190 -0.95 -3.45 -0.07
N HIS A 191 0.21 -3.01 -0.59
CA HIS A 191 0.32 -2.33 -1.87
C HIS A 191 1.39 -3.04 -2.69
N VAL A 192 1.01 -3.55 -3.86
CA VAL A 192 1.87 -4.38 -4.71
C VAL A 192 2.40 -3.53 -5.86
N PHE A 193 3.71 -3.59 -6.08
CA PHE A 193 4.41 -2.98 -7.20
C PHE A 193 5.08 -4.08 -8.01
N LEU A 194 4.79 -4.15 -9.29
CA LEU A 194 5.44 -5.08 -10.21
C LEU A 194 6.77 -4.47 -10.64
N ASN A 195 7.76 -5.28 -11.03
CA ASN A 195 8.93 -4.70 -11.64
C ASN A 195 8.63 -4.29 -13.10
N ASP A 196 9.39 -3.31 -13.59
CA ASP A 196 9.24 -2.75 -14.94
C ASP A 196 9.79 -3.72 -16.01
N ASP A 197 10.75 -4.59 -15.60
CA ASP A 197 11.31 -5.71 -16.36
C ASP A 197 10.52 -7.03 -16.15
N VAL A 198 9.37 -7.02 -15.53
CA VAL A 198 8.42 -7.99 -16.00
C VAL A 198 8.29 -7.64 -17.49
N SER A 199 9.25 -8.17 -18.29
CA SER A 199 8.84 -8.61 -19.60
C SER A 199 7.47 -9.19 -19.31
N ILE A 200 6.44 -8.47 -19.65
CA ILE A 200 5.13 -9.05 -19.86
C ILE A 200 5.56 -10.42 -20.34
N GLU A 201 5.37 -11.49 -19.51
CA GLU A 201 5.20 -12.77 -20.15
C GLU A 201 4.29 -12.35 -21.26
N GLU A 202 4.92 -12.08 -22.38
CA GLU A 202 4.31 -11.45 -23.54
C GLU A 202 3.11 -12.32 -23.65
N LEU A 203 1.95 -11.77 -23.24
CA LEU A 203 0.70 -12.49 -23.36
C LEU A 203 0.84 -12.90 -24.78
N GLN A 204 1.46 -14.10 -25.02
CA GLN A 204 1.78 -14.51 -26.36
C GLN A 204 0.42 -14.71 -26.99
N VAL A 205 -0.15 -13.57 -27.37
CA VAL A 205 -1.11 -13.54 -28.43
C VAL A 205 -0.27 -14.07 -29.57
N GLU A 206 -0.36 -15.41 -29.77
CA GLU A 206 0.16 -16.00 -30.99
C GLU A 206 -0.30 -15.07 -32.09
N THR A 207 0.60 -14.59 -32.90
CA THR A 207 0.54 -13.48 -33.85
C THR A 207 -0.60 -13.54 -34.88
N ASN A 208 -1.74 -14.06 -34.53
CA ASN A 208 -2.93 -14.22 -35.37
C ASN A 208 -4.00 -13.15 -35.10
N PHE A 209 -3.59 -11.89 -34.75
CA PHE A 209 -4.55 -10.81 -34.73
C PHE A 209 -5.02 -10.48 -36.14
N ASN A 210 -6.33 -10.57 -36.36
CA ASN A 210 -6.99 -10.13 -37.56
C ASN A 210 -8.23 -9.29 -37.22
N ALA A 211 -8.47 -8.22 -37.99
CA ALA A 211 -9.66 -7.40 -37.85
C ALA A 211 -10.11 -6.92 -39.22
N GLY A 212 -11.39 -6.75 -39.38
CA GLY A 212 -11.97 -6.24 -40.59
C GLY A 212 -13.40 -5.72 -40.36
N TYR A 213 -14.02 -5.19 -41.40
CA TYR A 213 -15.39 -4.72 -41.33
C TYR A 213 -16.34 -5.75 -41.96
N SER A 214 -17.46 -6.02 -41.30
CA SER A 214 -18.54 -6.87 -41.78
C SER A 214 -19.70 -5.97 -42.15
N ILE A 215 -19.97 -5.87 -43.45
CA ILE A 215 -21.08 -5.08 -44.03
C ILE A 215 -22.43 -5.57 -43.48
N ASP A 216 -22.67 -6.90 -43.52
CA ASP A 216 -23.93 -7.51 -43.10
C ASP A 216 -24.31 -7.22 -41.64
N LYS A 217 -23.31 -6.95 -40.80
CA LYS A 217 -23.50 -6.74 -39.36
C LYS A 217 -23.27 -5.28 -38.96
N ASN A 218 -22.85 -4.42 -39.87
CA ASN A 218 -22.33 -3.10 -39.54
C ASN A 218 -21.39 -3.15 -38.31
N ALA A 219 -20.38 -4.00 -38.36
CA ALA A 219 -19.55 -4.32 -37.21
C ALA A 219 -18.08 -4.55 -37.59
N VAL A 220 -17.17 -4.21 -36.70
CA VAL A 220 -15.79 -4.70 -36.74
C VAL A 220 -15.78 -6.13 -36.24
N TYR A 221 -15.25 -7.06 -37.03
CA TYR A 221 -14.87 -8.38 -36.52
C TYR A 221 -13.43 -8.38 -36.07
N ILE A 222 -13.14 -9.11 -34.99
CA ILE A 222 -11.83 -9.23 -34.39
C ILE A 222 -11.61 -10.72 -34.11
N GLU A 223 -10.49 -11.25 -34.62
CA GLU A 223 -10.02 -12.62 -34.39
C GLU A 223 -8.64 -12.56 -33.80
N TYR A 224 -8.42 -13.27 -32.70
CA TYR A 224 -7.12 -13.36 -32.02
C TYR A 224 -7.05 -14.61 -31.15
N SER A 225 -5.84 -15.04 -30.79
CA SER A 225 -5.63 -16.11 -29.81
C SER A 225 -4.89 -15.58 -28.61
N THR A 226 -5.23 -16.05 -27.40
CA THR A 226 -4.55 -15.66 -26.16
C THR A 226 -4.29 -16.89 -25.29
N LEU A 227 -3.16 -16.89 -24.58
CA LEU A 227 -2.78 -17.94 -23.64
C LEU A 227 -3.29 -17.70 -22.22
N SER A 228 -3.85 -16.51 -21.95
CA SER A 228 -4.42 -16.16 -20.64
C SER A 228 -5.68 -15.32 -20.77
N ILE A 229 -6.48 -15.30 -19.68
CA ILE A 229 -7.66 -14.43 -19.59
C ILE A 229 -7.19 -13.00 -19.37
N ALA A 230 -7.63 -12.07 -20.23
CA ALA A 230 -7.29 -10.65 -20.13
C ALA A 230 -8.49 -9.76 -20.48
N THR A 231 -8.53 -8.56 -19.93
CA THR A 231 -9.54 -7.57 -20.32
C THR A 231 -9.29 -7.09 -21.74
N THR A 232 -10.37 -6.91 -22.52
CA THR A 232 -10.27 -6.46 -23.90
C THR A 232 -11.04 -5.18 -24.12
N SER A 233 -10.53 -4.35 -25.02
CA SER A 233 -11.20 -3.12 -25.46
C SER A 233 -10.85 -2.77 -26.90
N LEU A 234 -11.73 -1.99 -27.52
CA LEU A 234 -11.61 -1.53 -28.89
C LEU A 234 -11.67 0.00 -28.92
N ASN A 235 -10.81 0.61 -29.72
CA ASN A 235 -10.91 2.00 -30.12
C ASN A 235 -10.79 2.09 -31.65
N VAL A 236 -11.70 2.80 -32.29
CA VAL A 236 -11.69 3.07 -33.73
C VAL A 236 -11.40 4.54 -33.93
N VAL A 237 -10.38 4.84 -34.72
CA VAL A 237 -9.97 6.22 -35.01
C VAL A 237 -10.05 6.50 -36.50
N ASP A 238 -10.30 7.73 -36.88
CA ASP A 238 -10.20 8.21 -38.26
C ASP A 238 -8.70 8.36 -38.66
N LEU A 239 -8.45 8.68 -39.92
CA LEU A 239 -7.08 8.84 -40.42
C LEU A 239 -6.33 10.05 -39.81
N ASN A 240 -7.05 10.95 -39.13
CA ASN A 240 -6.44 12.07 -38.37
C ASN A 240 -6.12 11.68 -36.91
N GLY A 241 -6.38 10.42 -36.51
CA GLY A 241 -6.18 9.92 -35.16
C GLY A 241 -7.29 10.29 -34.17
N LYS A 242 -8.39 10.90 -34.61
CA LYS A 242 -9.54 11.20 -33.75
C LYS A 242 -10.33 9.93 -33.47
N SER A 243 -10.57 9.63 -32.20
CA SER A 243 -11.43 8.52 -31.79
C SER A 243 -12.88 8.78 -32.20
N VAL A 244 -13.44 7.87 -33.01
CA VAL A 244 -14.83 7.92 -33.48
C VAL A 244 -15.71 6.90 -32.75
N PHE A 245 -15.12 5.87 -32.18
CA PHE A 245 -15.83 4.86 -31.39
C PHE A 245 -14.87 4.16 -30.42
N SER A 246 -15.33 3.90 -29.19
CA SER A 246 -14.58 3.13 -28.20
C SER A 246 -15.51 2.24 -27.39
N LYS A 247 -15.08 1.02 -27.08
CA LYS A 247 -15.88 0.06 -26.32
C LYS A 247 -15.00 -0.89 -25.49
N LYS A 248 -15.35 -1.10 -24.22
CA LYS A 248 -14.83 -2.21 -23.41
C LYS A 248 -15.61 -3.48 -23.78
N LEU A 249 -14.90 -4.58 -24.04
CA LEU A 249 -15.51 -5.83 -24.56
C LEU A 249 -15.60 -6.94 -23.50
N GLY A 250 -14.96 -6.78 -22.35
CA GLY A 250 -14.92 -7.79 -21.29
C GLY A 250 -13.63 -8.60 -21.29
N ALA A 251 -13.68 -9.80 -20.70
CA ALA A 251 -12.53 -10.70 -20.61
C ALA A 251 -12.47 -11.62 -21.84
N SER A 252 -11.22 -11.89 -22.30
CA SER A 252 -10.95 -12.94 -23.31
C SER A 252 -11.08 -14.34 -22.69
N THR A 253 -11.17 -15.35 -23.54
CA THR A 253 -10.99 -16.75 -23.16
C THR A 253 -9.63 -17.28 -23.63
N ILE A 254 -9.05 -18.25 -22.93
CA ILE A 254 -7.83 -18.91 -23.39
C ILE A 254 -8.07 -19.61 -24.73
N GLY A 255 -7.15 -19.47 -25.68
CA GLY A 255 -7.25 -19.98 -27.03
C GLY A 255 -7.83 -18.97 -28.03
N ALA A 256 -8.44 -19.45 -29.10
CA ALA A 256 -8.99 -18.64 -30.18
C ALA A 256 -10.24 -17.87 -29.73
N ASN A 257 -10.25 -16.56 -29.99
CA ASN A 257 -11.35 -15.67 -29.71
C ASN A 257 -11.83 -15.02 -31.02
N LYS A 258 -13.14 -14.87 -31.16
CA LYS A 258 -13.77 -14.11 -32.24
C LYS A 258 -14.91 -13.29 -31.71
N THR A 259 -14.92 -12.00 -32.03
CA THR A 259 -15.99 -11.09 -31.60
C THR A 259 -16.40 -10.15 -32.73
N PHE A 260 -17.65 -9.71 -32.70
CA PHE A 260 -18.19 -8.68 -33.56
C PHE A 260 -18.58 -7.48 -32.69
N VAL A 261 -18.11 -6.31 -33.06
CA VAL A 261 -18.41 -5.07 -32.34
C VAL A 261 -19.14 -4.13 -33.26
N GLY A 262 -20.45 -3.97 -33.04
CA GLY A 262 -21.30 -3.07 -33.84
C GLY A 262 -20.76 -1.65 -33.77
N LEU A 263 -20.66 -1.02 -34.93
CA LEU A 263 -20.29 0.39 -35.07
C LEU A 263 -21.56 1.29 -34.99
N PRO A 264 -21.37 2.56 -34.62
CA PRO A 264 -22.50 3.53 -34.64
C PRO A 264 -23.13 3.62 -35.99
N THR A 265 -24.47 3.69 -36.02
CA THR A 265 -25.24 4.01 -37.26
C THR A 265 -24.90 5.42 -37.69
N GLY A 266 -24.47 5.57 -38.95
CA GLY A 266 -24.08 6.88 -39.50
C GLY A 266 -22.58 7.20 -39.41
N LEU A 267 -21.74 6.23 -39.04
CA LEU A 267 -20.28 6.37 -39.24
C LEU A 267 -20.05 6.50 -40.77
N PRO A 268 -19.38 7.56 -41.28
CA PRO A 268 -19.14 7.73 -42.70
C PRO A 268 -18.39 6.56 -43.34
N GLU A 269 -18.66 6.28 -44.60
CA GLU A 269 -17.82 5.36 -45.39
C GLU A 269 -16.39 5.89 -45.47
N GLY A 270 -15.41 4.98 -45.37
CA GLY A 270 -13.99 5.36 -45.40
C GLY A 270 -13.07 4.41 -44.71
N PHE A 271 -11.81 4.83 -44.61
CA PHE A 271 -10.78 4.07 -43.91
C PHE A 271 -10.70 4.54 -42.45
N TYR A 272 -10.57 3.54 -41.56
CA TYR A 272 -10.42 3.74 -40.14
C TYR A 272 -9.31 2.81 -39.61
N VAL A 273 -8.67 3.21 -38.51
CA VAL A 273 -7.74 2.34 -37.79
C VAL A 273 -8.43 1.79 -36.56
N VAL A 274 -8.44 0.49 -36.45
CA VAL A 274 -8.91 -0.25 -35.29
C VAL A 274 -7.70 -0.47 -34.38
N HIS A 275 -7.77 0.05 -33.15
CA HIS A 275 -6.86 -0.29 -32.06
C HIS A 275 -7.58 -1.27 -31.13
N PHE A 276 -7.07 -2.47 -31.04
CA PHE A 276 -7.60 -3.51 -30.17
C PHE A 276 -6.61 -3.78 -29.06
N PHE A 277 -7.07 -3.80 -27.82
CA PHE A 277 -6.27 -4.02 -26.64
C PHE A 277 -6.66 -5.33 -25.96
N VAL A 278 -5.65 -6.13 -25.59
CA VAL A 278 -5.78 -7.36 -24.78
C VAL A 278 -4.82 -7.20 -23.60
N GLY A 279 -5.35 -6.96 -22.41
CA GLY A 279 -4.52 -6.54 -21.28
C GLY A 279 -3.73 -5.28 -21.61
N ASN A 280 -2.42 -5.36 -21.58
CA ASN A 280 -1.50 -4.26 -21.91
C ASN A 280 -1.00 -4.27 -23.37
N GLN A 281 -1.40 -5.27 -24.17
CA GLN A 281 -0.98 -5.34 -25.58
C GLN A 281 -1.96 -4.58 -26.48
N ALA A 282 -1.42 -3.88 -27.47
CA ALA A 282 -2.17 -3.13 -28.46
C ALA A 282 -1.90 -3.68 -29.87
N PHE A 283 -2.95 -3.94 -30.60
CA PHE A 283 -2.93 -4.36 -32.00
C PHE A 283 -3.64 -3.30 -32.84
N SER A 284 -3.17 -3.09 -34.06
CA SER A 284 -3.76 -2.12 -34.96
C SER A 284 -3.98 -2.73 -36.34
N LYS A 285 -5.13 -2.42 -36.94
CA LYS A 285 -5.49 -2.82 -38.30
C LYS A 285 -6.31 -1.73 -38.98
N THR A 286 -5.96 -1.39 -40.19
CA THR A 286 -6.82 -0.53 -41.03
C THR A 286 -7.96 -1.33 -41.58
N ILE A 287 -9.17 -0.78 -41.49
CA ILE A 287 -10.40 -1.34 -42.05
C ILE A 287 -11.04 -0.32 -43.04
N SER A 288 -11.83 -0.81 -43.97
CA SER A 288 -12.68 0.02 -44.82
C SER A 288 -14.14 -0.19 -44.43
N VAL A 289 -14.80 0.86 -43.98
CA VAL A 289 -16.25 0.87 -43.69
C VAL A 289 -16.99 1.20 -44.95
N GLN A 290 -18.01 0.42 -45.30
CA GLN A 290 -18.87 0.54 -46.49
C GLN A 290 -20.30 0.23 -46.07
N HIS A 291 -21.29 0.84 -46.74
CA HIS A 291 -22.73 0.65 -46.44
C HIS A 291 -23.47 0.06 -47.65
#